data_ff96b24aa126619a54c99527ee6464cf
#
_entry.id   ff96b24aa126619a54c99527ee6464cf
#
_cell.length_a   1.000
_cell.length_b   1.000
_cell.length_c   1.000
_cell.angle_alpha   90.00
_cell.angle_beta   90.00
_cell.angle_gamma   90.00
#
_symmetry.space_group_name_H-M   'P 1'
#
loop_
_entity.id
_entity.type
_entity.pdbx_description
1 polymer ?
#
loop_
_entity_poly.entity_id
_entity_poly.type
_entity_poly.pdbx_seq_one_letter_code
_entity_poly.pdbx_strand_id
1 'polypeptide(L)'
;MAKKRILMIIPTLSNGGAERVVSNLSIGLEKEYDIDILLDYDNVGYDYRGNIIKCLPNVKKEPKGFLKIFMNLKKYTMLRRMKKNHQYDVYISHLRLSNFWNVLSGSSKCKTIATVHSSISRRIGNKKRLKVWYYVEKFSYKKATRVVAVSQGVANEVQSIYGLSADKVAAIWNGTDIAHVNQLMQEQLSDVQRKWFSTGNDNIITVGRYTTPKAQWHLIRAFSKVVQDYPNARLIILGEGELRGYYEDLLDKLNIKKNVVLGGFQENPFSFIAQSTVFVLGSLWEGMGCTLVEALCCGVPCIVTEYRYGSREILRIDDTLKIPATGYLIGDYGIVTPVCSGKKYLGNEPLESGEEALADAIKELLANKELRQEIVNNNKNRLQDFDISEMIKKWKNVIEE
;
A
#
# COMPACT_ATOMS: atom_id res chain seq x y z
N MET A 1 19.43 -31.57 -0.91
CA MET A 1 18.07 -31.79 -0.38
C MET A 1 17.05 -31.30 -1.41
N ALA A 2 15.89 -31.94 -1.49
CA ALA A 2 14.81 -31.41 -2.35
C ALA A 2 14.34 -30.03 -1.81
N LYS A 3 14.02 -29.11 -2.72
CA LYS A 3 13.48 -27.81 -2.34
C LYS A 3 12.13 -27.98 -1.64
N LYS A 4 11.86 -27.18 -0.59
CA LYS A 4 10.51 -27.09 -0.02
C LYS A 4 9.54 -26.52 -1.06
N ARG A 5 8.32 -27.07 -1.09
CA ARG A 5 7.25 -26.64 -2.00
C ARG A 5 6.32 -25.67 -1.30
N ILE A 6 6.09 -24.52 -1.91
CA ILE A 6 5.25 -23.45 -1.38
C ILE A 6 4.06 -23.21 -2.31
N LEU A 7 2.84 -23.16 -1.75
CA LEU A 7 1.66 -22.65 -2.44
C LEU A 7 1.30 -21.27 -1.92
N MET A 8 1.37 -20.26 -2.77
CA MET A 8 0.84 -18.92 -2.49
C MET A 8 -0.61 -18.81 -2.96
N ILE A 9 -1.51 -18.26 -2.15
CA ILE A 9 -2.95 -18.24 -2.40
C ILE A 9 -3.42 -16.79 -2.38
N ILE A 10 -3.90 -16.30 -3.51
CA ILE A 10 -4.41 -14.93 -3.66
C ILE A 10 -5.54 -14.90 -4.70
N PRO A 11 -6.54 -14.00 -4.62
CA PRO A 11 -7.63 -13.99 -5.60
C PRO A 11 -7.17 -13.73 -7.04
N THR A 12 -6.24 -12.80 -7.23
CA THR A 12 -5.68 -12.39 -8.53
C THR A 12 -4.21 -12.05 -8.37
N LEU A 13 -3.51 -11.83 -9.47
CA LEU A 13 -2.16 -11.27 -9.47
C LEU A 13 -2.14 -9.97 -10.32
N SER A 14 -3.20 -9.16 -10.17
CA SER A 14 -3.39 -7.89 -10.87
C SER A 14 -2.73 -6.71 -10.13
N ASN A 15 -3.19 -5.48 -10.39
CA ASN A 15 -2.54 -4.25 -9.94
C ASN A 15 -2.91 -3.84 -8.49
N GLY A 16 -2.44 -4.58 -7.47
CA GLY A 16 -2.67 -4.28 -6.05
C GLY A 16 -1.43 -4.47 -5.19
N GLY A 17 -1.41 -3.90 -3.98
CA GLY A 17 -0.26 -4.01 -3.08
C GLY A 17 -0.02 -5.42 -2.53
N ALA A 18 -1.07 -6.19 -2.25
CA ALA A 18 -0.95 -7.59 -1.83
C ALA A 18 -0.46 -8.48 -2.98
N GLU A 19 -0.93 -8.21 -4.19
CA GLU A 19 -0.53 -8.87 -5.43
C GLU A 19 0.95 -8.60 -5.76
N ARG A 20 1.43 -7.37 -5.54
CA ARG A 20 2.84 -7.01 -5.67
C ARG A 20 3.71 -7.81 -4.67
N VAL A 21 3.24 -8.01 -3.44
CA VAL A 21 3.95 -8.83 -2.45
C VAL A 21 4.08 -10.28 -2.92
N VAL A 22 3.03 -10.87 -3.46
CA VAL A 22 3.07 -12.24 -4.01
C VAL A 22 4.02 -12.33 -5.19
N SER A 23 3.97 -11.37 -6.12
CA SER A 23 4.91 -11.25 -7.23
C SER A 23 6.36 -11.24 -6.74
N ASN A 24 6.68 -10.29 -5.85
CA ASN A 24 8.02 -10.13 -5.28
C ASN A 24 8.50 -11.39 -4.52
N LEU A 25 7.62 -12.02 -3.75
CA LEU A 25 7.94 -13.26 -3.05
C LEU A 25 8.21 -14.41 -4.02
N SER A 26 7.41 -14.56 -5.07
CA SER A 26 7.60 -15.61 -6.06
C SER A 26 8.96 -15.50 -6.77
N ILE A 27 9.36 -14.28 -7.11
CA ILE A 27 10.64 -13.99 -7.76
C ILE A 27 11.80 -14.17 -6.76
N GLY A 28 11.68 -13.62 -5.56
CA GLY A 28 12.77 -13.63 -4.58
C GLY A 28 13.06 -14.98 -3.95
N LEU A 29 12.08 -15.89 -3.93
CA LEU A 29 12.19 -17.20 -3.30
C LEU A 29 12.47 -18.36 -4.31
N GLU A 30 12.36 -18.15 -5.64
CA GLU A 30 12.44 -19.20 -6.67
C GLU A 30 13.73 -20.02 -6.65
N LYS A 31 14.84 -19.38 -6.23
CA LYS A 31 16.13 -20.07 -6.19
C LYS A 31 16.21 -21.17 -5.14
N GLU A 32 15.47 -21.03 -4.04
CA GLU A 32 15.54 -21.91 -2.87
C GLU A 32 14.29 -22.78 -2.67
N TYR A 33 13.16 -22.38 -3.25
CA TYR A 33 11.85 -23.01 -3.09
C TYR A 33 11.19 -23.31 -4.43
N ASP A 34 10.39 -24.39 -4.48
CA ASP A 34 9.48 -24.66 -5.60
C ASP A 34 8.13 -23.98 -5.31
N ILE A 35 7.75 -23.00 -6.15
CA ILE A 35 6.61 -22.13 -5.89
C ILE A 35 5.51 -22.38 -6.90
N ASP A 36 4.27 -22.50 -6.41
CA ASP A 36 3.06 -22.42 -7.20
C ASP A 36 2.14 -21.34 -6.62
N ILE A 37 1.33 -20.68 -7.49
CA ILE A 37 0.40 -19.61 -7.11
C ILE A 37 -1.03 -20.04 -7.46
N LEU A 38 -1.91 -20.15 -6.46
CA LEU A 38 -3.32 -20.42 -6.64
C LEU A 38 -4.13 -19.14 -6.72
N LEU A 39 -4.74 -18.89 -7.90
CA LEU A 39 -5.63 -17.77 -8.16
C LEU A 39 -7.10 -18.21 -8.16
N ASP A 40 -7.99 -17.30 -7.77
CA ASP A 40 -9.43 -17.51 -7.86
C ASP A 40 -9.91 -17.54 -9.30
N TYR A 41 -9.41 -16.61 -10.12
CA TYR A 41 -9.74 -16.48 -11.54
C TYR A 41 -8.55 -15.89 -12.32
N ASP A 42 -8.66 -15.88 -13.65
CA ASP A 42 -7.58 -15.54 -14.56
C ASP A 42 -7.40 -14.02 -14.73
N ASN A 43 -6.67 -13.39 -13.80
CA ASN A 43 -6.31 -11.99 -13.90
C ASN A 43 -4.88 -11.78 -13.36
N VAL A 44 -3.93 -11.68 -14.29
CA VAL A 44 -2.49 -11.55 -14.02
C VAL A 44 -2.00 -10.27 -14.67
N GLY A 45 -1.36 -9.40 -13.89
CA GLY A 45 -0.80 -8.12 -14.33
C GLY A 45 0.61 -7.87 -13.82
N TYR A 46 1.09 -8.67 -12.86
CA TYR A 46 2.46 -8.62 -12.37
C TYR A 46 3.28 -9.81 -12.85
N ASP A 47 4.58 -9.62 -13.01
CA ASP A 47 5.55 -10.70 -13.23
C ASP A 47 5.58 -11.63 -12.03
N TYR A 48 5.88 -12.89 -12.28
CA TYR A 48 5.96 -13.92 -11.24
C TYR A 48 6.91 -15.05 -11.65
N ARG A 49 7.20 -15.92 -10.70
CA ARG A 49 7.90 -17.20 -10.94
C ARG A 49 7.08 -18.36 -10.38
N GLY A 50 7.31 -19.54 -10.94
CA GLY A 50 6.56 -20.75 -10.61
C GLY A 50 5.32 -20.93 -11.50
N ASN A 51 4.42 -21.85 -11.13
CA ASN A 51 3.23 -22.18 -11.92
C ASN A 51 1.99 -21.50 -11.35
N ILE A 52 1.09 -21.05 -12.24
CA ILE A 52 -0.23 -20.56 -11.84
C ILE A 52 -1.27 -21.68 -11.94
N ILE A 53 -1.96 -21.89 -10.83
CA ILE A 53 -3.14 -22.75 -10.71
C ILE A 53 -4.35 -21.86 -10.59
N LYS A 54 -5.42 -22.09 -11.36
CA LYS A 54 -6.62 -21.24 -11.39
C LYS A 54 -7.85 -22.03 -10.94
N CYS A 55 -8.61 -21.48 -10.00
CA CYS A 55 -9.92 -22.07 -9.66
C CYS A 55 -10.88 -21.96 -10.84
N LEU A 56 -10.91 -20.81 -11.52
CA LEU A 56 -11.74 -20.55 -12.70
C LEU A 56 -10.84 -20.04 -13.86
N PRO A 57 -10.26 -20.93 -14.69
CA PRO A 57 -9.25 -20.56 -15.69
C PRO A 57 -9.75 -19.64 -16.80
N ASN A 58 -11.06 -19.66 -17.11
CA ASN A 58 -11.64 -18.89 -18.22
C ASN A 58 -12.38 -17.62 -17.77
N VAL A 59 -12.27 -17.25 -16.48
CA VAL A 59 -12.94 -16.09 -15.91
C VAL A 59 -11.92 -14.99 -15.64
N LYS A 60 -12.02 -13.86 -16.34
CA LYS A 60 -11.09 -12.73 -16.22
C LYS A 60 -11.53 -11.65 -15.21
N LYS A 61 -12.78 -11.65 -14.80
CA LYS A 61 -13.34 -10.67 -13.85
C LYS A 61 -13.88 -11.38 -12.61
N GLU A 62 -13.95 -10.65 -11.49
CA GLU A 62 -14.49 -11.20 -10.24
C GLU A 62 -15.90 -11.80 -10.45
N PRO A 63 -16.07 -13.11 -10.19
CA PRO A 63 -17.38 -13.76 -10.35
C PRO A 63 -18.37 -13.25 -9.31
N LYS A 64 -19.68 -13.22 -9.69
CA LYS A 64 -20.77 -12.80 -8.82
C LYS A 64 -21.77 -13.95 -8.62
N GLY A 65 -22.64 -13.80 -7.63
CA GLY A 65 -23.73 -14.75 -7.36
C GLY A 65 -23.28 -16.19 -7.20
N PHE A 66 -23.98 -17.12 -7.84
CA PHE A 66 -23.73 -18.56 -7.75
C PHE A 66 -22.31 -18.96 -8.20
N LEU A 67 -21.77 -18.33 -9.23
CA LEU A 67 -20.42 -18.63 -9.70
C LEU A 67 -19.35 -18.31 -8.64
N LYS A 68 -19.57 -17.28 -7.82
CA LYS A 68 -18.67 -16.95 -6.69
C LYS A 68 -18.74 -18.04 -5.59
N ILE A 69 -19.93 -18.56 -5.31
CA ILE A 69 -20.10 -19.65 -4.34
C ILE A 69 -19.39 -20.90 -4.85
N PHE A 70 -19.65 -21.29 -6.11
CA PHE A 70 -18.99 -22.43 -6.76
C PHE A 70 -17.46 -22.31 -6.73
N MET A 71 -16.92 -21.15 -7.08
CA MET A 71 -15.48 -20.89 -7.02
C MET A 71 -14.90 -21.11 -5.61
N ASN A 72 -15.57 -20.61 -4.58
CA ASN A 72 -15.13 -20.80 -3.20
C ASN A 72 -15.16 -22.26 -2.75
N LEU A 73 -16.20 -23.01 -3.11
CA LEU A 73 -16.27 -24.45 -2.84
C LEU A 73 -15.18 -25.21 -3.58
N LYS A 74 -14.95 -24.90 -4.85
CA LYS A 74 -13.88 -25.49 -5.64
C LYS A 74 -12.50 -25.19 -5.02
N LYS A 75 -12.23 -23.94 -4.61
CA LYS A 75 -11.01 -23.56 -3.90
C LYS A 75 -10.83 -24.39 -2.63
N TYR A 76 -11.85 -24.50 -1.80
CA TYR A 76 -11.82 -25.31 -0.59
C TYR A 76 -11.47 -26.78 -0.87
N THR A 77 -12.16 -27.41 -1.82
CA THR A 77 -11.92 -28.84 -2.16
C THR A 77 -10.52 -29.05 -2.74
N MET A 78 -10.04 -28.13 -3.59
CA MET A 78 -8.68 -28.17 -4.12
C MET A 78 -7.64 -28.07 -3.00
N LEU A 79 -7.74 -27.07 -2.12
CA LEU A 79 -6.82 -26.89 -0.99
C LEU A 79 -6.84 -28.10 -0.05
N ARG A 80 -8.02 -28.61 0.27
CA ARG A 80 -8.16 -29.81 1.12
C ARG A 80 -7.49 -31.05 0.51
N ARG A 81 -7.66 -31.25 -0.83
CA ARG A 81 -7.01 -32.35 -1.55
C ARG A 81 -5.49 -32.18 -1.57
N MET A 82 -5.00 -30.98 -1.88
CA MET A 82 -3.57 -30.68 -1.91
C MET A 82 -2.92 -30.94 -0.55
N LYS A 83 -3.55 -30.52 0.55
CA LYS A 83 -3.07 -30.75 1.93
C LYS A 83 -3.11 -32.23 2.33
N LYS A 84 -4.19 -32.94 1.98
CA LYS A 84 -4.31 -34.37 2.24
C LYS A 84 -3.23 -35.19 1.52
N ASN A 85 -2.86 -34.76 0.32
CA ASN A 85 -1.84 -35.40 -0.50
C ASN A 85 -0.42 -34.88 -0.25
N HIS A 86 -0.21 -34.03 0.75
CA HIS A 86 1.10 -33.42 1.09
C HIS A 86 1.81 -32.80 -0.12
N GLN A 87 1.07 -32.10 -0.99
CA GLN A 87 1.63 -31.53 -2.21
C GLN A 87 2.56 -30.35 -1.95
N TYR A 88 2.38 -29.64 -0.83
CA TYR A 88 3.19 -28.48 -0.43
C TYR A 88 3.51 -28.54 1.06
N ASP A 89 4.70 -28.08 1.41
CA ASP A 89 5.18 -27.99 2.80
C ASP A 89 4.60 -26.74 3.48
N VAL A 90 4.44 -25.64 2.71
CA VAL A 90 3.98 -24.35 3.20
C VAL A 90 2.87 -23.79 2.32
N TYR A 91 1.81 -23.30 2.96
CA TYR A 91 0.67 -22.61 2.33
C TYR A 91 0.62 -21.18 2.83
N ILE A 92 0.94 -20.21 1.98
CA ILE A 92 0.91 -18.79 2.29
C ILE A 92 -0.33 -18.16 1.63
N SER A 93 -1.21 -17.56 2.42
CA SER A 93 -2.43 -16.96 1.88
C SER A 93 -2.47 -15.46 2.11
N HIS A 94 -2.94 -14.75 1.10
CA HIS A 94 -3.05 -13.31 1.08
C HIS A 94 -4.53 -12.89 0.96
N LEU A 95 -4.91 -11.87 1.74
CA LEU A 95 -6.28 -11.37 1.85
C LEU A 95 -7.23 -12.30 2.61
N ARG A 96 -8.28 -11.70 3.18
CA ARG A 96 -9.21 -12.26 4.15
C ARG A 96 -9.82 -13.62 3.76
N LEU A 97 -10.40 -13.71 2.56
CA LEU A 97 -11.06 -14.94 2.11
C LEU A 97 -10.07 -16.06 1.82
N SER A 98 -8.93 -15.74 1.25
CA SER A 98 -7.88 -16.72 1.02
C SER A 98 -7.32 -17.25 2.34
N ASN A 99 -7.12 -16.39 3.35
CA ASN A 99 -6.73 -16.80 4.69
C ASN A 99 -7.74 -17.78 5.30
N PHE A 100 -9.03 -17.47 5.19
CA PHE A 100 -10.09 -18.32 5.72
C PHE A 100 -10.10 -19.71 5.04
N TRP A 101 -10.11 -19.75 3.71
CA TRP A 101 -10.13 -21.02 2.99
C TRP A 101 -8.87 -21.85 3.17
N ASN A 102 -7.70 -21.20 3.22
CA ASN A 102 -6.44 -21.85 3.52
C ASN A 102 -6.51 -22.57 4.87
N VAL A 103 -6.95 -21.89 5.92
CA VAL A 103 -7.00 -22.43 7.27
C VAL A 103 -8.10 -23.47 7.42
N LEU A 104 -9.31 -23.23 6.88
CA LEU A 104 -10.45 -24.15 6.96
C LEU A 104 -10.18 -25.49 6.27
N SER A 105 -9.33 -25.50 5.23
CA SER A 105 -8.99 -26.74 4.51
C SER A 105 -8.11 -27.72 5.30
N GLY A 106 -7.71 -27.37 6.54
CA GLY A 106 -6.93 -28.21 7.45
C GLY A 106 -5.44 -27.85 7.48
N SER A 107 -4.69 -28.36 8.45
CA SER A 107 -3.28 -27.98 8.66
C SER A 107 -2.39 -29.08 9.27
N SER A 108 -2.86 -30.33 9.31
CA SER A 108 -2.25 -31.38 10.18
C SER A 108 -0.78 -31.75 9.87
N LYS A 109 -0.24 -31.42 8.70
CA LYS A 109 1.15 -31.75 8.33
C LYS A 109 1.81 -30.69 7.44
N CYS A 110 1.28 -29.50 7.37
CA CYS A 110 1.85 -28.42 6.56
C CYS A 110 1.81 -27.10 7.33
N LYS A 111 2.74 -26.23 7.05
CA LYS A 111 2.77 -24.89 7.60
C LYS A 111 1.72 -24.01 6.91
N THR A 112 0.89 -23.33 7.69
CA THR A 112 -0.15 -22.43 7.18
C THR A 112 0.13 -21.00 7.65
N ILE A 113 0.45 -20.12 6.72
CA ILE A 113 0.77 -18.70 6.97
C ILE A 113 -0.37 -17.85 6.43
N ALA A 114 -0.95 -17.00 7.29
CA ALA A 114 -1.97 -16.03 6.91
C ALA A 114 -1.38 -14.61 6.91
N THR A 115 -1.65 -13.81 5.87
CA THR A 115 -1.10 -12.45 5.78
C THR A 115 -2.15 -11.38 5.99
N VAL A 116 -1.74 -10.25 6.58
CA VAL A 116 -2.61 -9.10 6.88
C VAL A 116 -2.03 -7.85 6.21
N HIS A 117 -2.71 -7.36 5.16
CA HIS A 117 -2.24 -6.28 4.30
C HIS A 117 -2.81 -4.89 4.63
N SER A 118 -3.63 -4.75 5.66
CA SER A 118 -4.24 -3.45 6.01
C SER A 118 -4.78 -3.46 7.42
N SER A 119 -4.95 -2.26 8.01
CA SER A 119 -5.57 -2.07 9.33
C SER A 119 -6.95 -2.74 9.43
N ILE A 120 -7.18 -3.41 10.55
CA ILE A 120 -8.39 -4.18 10.85
C ILE A 120 -9.48 -3.29 11.42
N SER A 121 -9.15 -2.42 12.36
CA SER A 121 -10.13 -1.61 13.12
C SER A 121 -10.95 -0.69 12.23
N ARG A 122 -10.36 -0.14 11.16
CA ARG A 122 -11.09 0.64 10.15
C ARG A 122 -12.12 -0.18 9.37
N ARG A 123 -11.89 -1.50 9.28
CA ARG A 123 -12.78 -2.44 8.58
C ARG A 123 -13.91 -2.97 9.47
N ILE A 124 -13.70 -3.01 10.79
CA ILE A 124 -14.65 -3.59 11.76
C ILE A 124 -15.76 -2.60 12.19
N GLY A 125 -15.89 -1.42 11.62
CA GLY A 125 -16.89 -0.42 12.01
C GLY A 125 -18.28 -0.98 12.45
N ASN A 126 -19.18 -0.16 12.95
CA ASN A 126 -20.43 -0.53 13.68
C ASN A 126 -21.51 -1.35 12.92
N LYS A 127 -21.27 -1.83 11.70
CA LYS A 127 -22.27 -2.57 10.91
C LYS A 127 -22.31 -4.06 11.26
N LYS A 128 -23.50 -4.64 11.49
CA LYS A 128 -23.72 -6.08 11.81
C LYS A 128 -22.95 -7.07 10.91
N ARG A 129 -22.82 -6.77 9.62
CA ARG A 129 -22.10 -7.58 8.63
C ARG A 129 -20.58 -7.67 8.93
N LEU A 130 -20.01 -6.68 9.60
CA LEU A 130 -18.61 -6.63 9.97
C LEU A 130 -18.29 -7.50 11.19
N LYS A 131 -19.27 -7.78 12.07
CA LYS A 131 -19.09 -8.71 13.20
C LYS A 131 -18.82 -10.15 12.72
N VAL A 132 -19.46 -10.60 11.63
CA VAL A 132 -19.19 -11.93 11.04
C VAL A 132 -17.74 -12.04 10.58
N TRP A 133 -17.23 -11.01 9.93
CA TRP A 133 -15.84 -10.98 9.46
C TRP A 133 -14.82 -10.98 10.60
N TYR A 134 -15.14 -10.38 11.73
CA TYR A 134 -14.31 -10.47 12.94
C TYR A 134 -14.11 -11.93 13.37
N TYR A 135 -15.18 -12.72 13.43
CA TYR A 135 -15.07 -14.13 13.81
C TYR A 135 -14.35 -14.98 12.78
N VAL A 136 -14.57 -14.70 11.50
CA VAL A 136 -13.88 -15.37 10.38
C VAL A 136 -12.37 -15.10 10.44
N GLU A 137 -11.96 -13.85 10.63
CA GLU A 137 -10.56 -13.48 10.76
C GLU A 137 -9.95 -14.03 12.05
N LYS A 138 -10.63 -13.91 13.18
CA LYS A 138 -10.20 -14.48 14.46
C LYS A 138 -9.95 -15.98 14.37
N PHE A 139 -10.88 -16.72 13.75
CA PHE A 139 -10.71 -18.14 13.50
C PHE A 139 -9.48 -18.40 12.62
N SER A 140 -9.37 -17.68 11.51
CA SER A 140 -8.28 -17.86 10.55
C SER A 140 -6.91 -17.62 11.20
N TYR A 141 -6.74 -16.51 11.92
CA TYR A 141 -5.45 -16.16 12.52
C TYR A 141 -5.11 -17.02 13.73
N LYS A 142 -6.11 -17.43 14.55
CA LYS A 142 -5.87 -18.37 15.64
C LYS A 142 -5.44 -19.75 15.17
N LYS A 143 -5.98 -20.26 14.07
CA LYS A 143 -5.70 -21.57 13.51
C LYS A 143 -4.49 -21.63 12.59
N ALA A 144 -4.10 -20.51 11.96
CA ALA A 144 -2.88 -20.44 11.17
C ALA A 144 -1.65 -20.82 12.02
N THR A 145 -0.62 -21.39 11.43
CA THR A 145 0.66 -21.67 12.11
C THR A 145 1.35 -20.37 12.47
N ARG A 146 1.39 -19.42 11.52
CA ARG A 146 1.96 -18.08 11.69
C ARG A 146 1.05 -17.05 11.03
N VAL A 147 1.12 -15.82 11.51
CA VAL A 147 0.47 -14.65 10.89
C VAL A 147 1.56 -13.64 10.54
N VAL A 148 1.53 -13.11 9.32
CA VAL A 148 2.46 -12.07 8.88
C VAL A 148 1.68 -10.80 8.59
N ALA A 149 2.05 -9.71 9.25
CA ALA A 149 1.48 -8.38 9.06
C ALA A 149 2.48 -7.48 8.33
N VAL A 150 1.98 -6.55 7.51
CA VAL A 150 2.80 -5.71 6.64
C VAL A 150 3.45 -4.51 7.35
N SER A 151 3.20 -4.32 8.64
CA SER A 151 3.85 -3.31 9.49
C SER A 151 3.76 -3.71 10.96
N GLN A 152 4.59 -3.13 11.82
CA GLN A 152 4.56 -3.40 13.25
C GLN A 152 3.23 -2.97 13.88
N GLY A 153 2.69 -1.83 13.46
CA GLY A 153 1.40 -1.36 13.94
C GLY A 153 0.24 -2.28 13.56
N VAL A 154 0.24 -2.85 12.35
CA VAL A 154 -0.75 -3.88 11.97
C VAL A 154 -0.53 -5.17 12.76
N ALA A 155 0.70 -5.57 13.04
CA ALA A 155 1.00 -6.75 13.87
C ALA A 155 0.45 -6.57 15.30
N ASN A 156 0.73 -5.44 15.94
CA ASN A 156 0.23 -5.10 17.27
C ASN A 156 -1.31 -5.06 17.30
N GLU A 157 -1.93 -4.51 16.26
CA GLU A 157 -3.40 -4.48 16.13
C GLU A 157 -4.00 -5.90 16.03
N VAL A 158 -3.40 -6.78 15.22
CA VAL A 158 -3.81 -8.19 15.07
C VAL A 158 -3.69 -8.94 16.39
N GLN A 159 -2.59 -8.77 17.11
CA GLN A 159 -2.37 -9.35 18.44
C GLN A 159 -3.44 -8.89 19.42
N SER A 160 -3.65 -7.59 19.53
CA SER A 160 -4.61 -6.98 20.47
C SER A 160 -6.05 -7.38 20.15
N ILE A 161 -6.50 -7.23 18.90
CA ILE A 161 -7.91 -7.45 18.51
C ILE A 161 -8.30 -8.93 18.62
N TYR A 162 -7.40 -9.84 18.23
CA TYR A 162 -7.74 -11.28 18.16
C TYR A 162 -7.17 -12.10 19.31
N GLY A 163 -6.42 -11.49 20.22
CA GLY A 163 -5.79 -12.16 21.36
C GLY A 163 -4.78 -13.20 20.90
N LEU A 164 -3.82 -12.80 20.04
CA LEU A 164 -2.74 -13.64 19.58
C LEU A 164 -1.46 -13.33 20.35
N SER A 165 -0.65 -14.37 20.60
CA SER A 165 0.66 -14.21 21.22
C SER A 165 1.67 -13.57 20.26
N ALA A 166 2.68 -12.90 20.82
CA ALA A 166 3.68 -12.17 20.04
C ALA A 166 4.50 -13.10 19.11
N ASP A 167 4.81 -14.30 19.59
CA ASP A 167 5.53 -15.32 18.81
C ASP A 167 4.75 -15.81 17.57
N LYS A 168 3.42 -15.66 17.57
CA LYS A 168 2.57 -16.07 16.46
C LYS A 168 2.49 -15.05 15.33
N VAL A 169 2.77 -13.78 15.59
CA VAL A 169 2.60 -12.68 14.64
C VAL A 169 3.94 -12.04 14.33
N ALA A 170 4.38 -12.15 13.08
CA ALA A 170 5.57 -11.47 12.58
C ALA A 170 5.17 -10.18 11.83
N ALA A 171 5.96 -9.13 11.98
CA ALA A 171 5.86 -7.92 11.16
C ALA A 171 6.93 -7.99 10.06
N ILE A 172 6.49 -8.00 8.79
CA ILE A 172 7.39 -7.97 7.63
C ILE A 172 6.89 -6.88 6.70
N TRP A 173 7.66 -5.81 6.56
CA TRP A 173 7.33 -4.75 5.61
C TRP A 173 7.34 -5.25 4.17
N ASN A 174 6.49 -4.68 3.33
CA ASN A 174 6.55 -4.94 1.91
C ASN A 174 7.87 -4.40 1.35
N GLY A 175 8.64 -5.26 0.72
CA GLY A 175 9.91 -4.88 0.12
C GLY A 175 9.70 -4.07 -1.16
N THR A 176 10.58 -3.11 -1.38
CA THR A 176 10.68 -2.32 -2.61
C THR A 176 11.95 -2.75 -3.34
N ASP A 177 11.85 -3.03 -4.63
CA ASP A 177 13.02 -3.25 -5.48
C ASP A 177 13.67 -1.88 -5.77
N ILE A 178 14.57 -1.49 -4.86
CA ILE A 178 15.25 -0.19 -4.90
C ILE A 178 16.07 -0.04 -6.18
N ALA A 179 16.72 -1.11 -6.64
CA ALA A 179 17.52 -1.09 -7.86
C ALA A 179 16.64 -0.81 -9.09
N HIS A 180 15.48 -1.47 -9.16
CA HIS A 180 14.51 -1.26 -10.23
C HIS A 180 13.90 0.15 -10.20
N VAL A 181 13.54 0.67 -9.02
CA VAL A 181 13.07 2.07 -8.88
C VAL A 181 14.15 3.05 -9.35
N ASN A 182 15.42 2.85 -8.94
CA ASN A 182 16.54 3.68 -9.34
C ASN A 182 16.80 3.65 -10.86
N GLN A 183 16.54 2.54 -11.52
CA GLN A 183 16.61 2.44 -12.98
C GLN A 183 15.46 3.23 -13.64
N LEU A 184 14.22 2.97 -13.22
CA LEU A 184 13.04 3.56 -13.83
C LEU A 184 12.93 5.08 -13.62
N MET A 185 13.41 5.60 -12.49
CA MET A 185 13.37 7.04 -12.23
C MET A 185 14.28 7.87 -13.17
N GLN A 186 15.24 7.22 -13.86
CA GLN A 186 16.11 7.88 -14.84
C GLN A 186 15.47 7.98 -16.23
N GLU A 187 14.35 7.31 -16.46
CA GLU A 187 13.67 7.38 -17.74
C GLU A 187 13.15 8.80 -18.03
N GLN A 188 13.34 9.23 -19.27
CA GLN A 188 12.92 10.57 -19.66
C GLN A 188 11.41 10.64 -19.89
N LEU A 189 10.80 11.68 -19.32
CA LEU A 189 9.41 12.02 -19.65
C LEU A 189 9.30 12.53 -21.09
N SER A 190 8.18 12.23 -21.75
CA SER A 190 7.85 12.78 -23.05
C SER A 190 7.68 14.31 -22.99
N ASP A 191 7.76 14.99 -24.13
CA ASP A 191 7.57 16.44 -24.24
C ASP A 191 6.21 16.90 -23.69
N VAL A 192 5.17 16.08 -23.85
CA VAL A 192 3.83 16.37 -23.31
C VAL A 192 3.83 16.26 -21.79
N GLN A 193 4.47 15.23 -21.25
CA GLN A 193 4.53 15.00 -19.80
C GLN A 193 5.41 16.05 -19.11
N ARG A 194 6.50 16.49 -19.73
CA ARG A 194 7.34 17.58 -19.19
C ARG A 194 6.57 18.90 -19.01
N LYS A 195 5.57 19.18 -19.84
CA LYS A 195 4.70 20.35 -19.71
C LYS A 195 3.78 20.31 -18.49
N TRP A 196 3.66 19.17 -17.81
CA TRP A 196 2.89 19.08 -16.57
C TRP A 196 3.58 19.78 -15.39
N PHE A 197 4.89 19.91 -15.47
CA PHE A 197 5.71 20.54 -14.44
C PHE A 197 5.81 22.04 -14.65
N SER A 198 5.92 22.80 -13.55
CA SER A 198 6.29 24.20 -13.60
C SER A 198 7.76 24.36 -14.00
N THR A 199 8.10 25.51 -14.58
CA THR A 199 9.51 25.87 -14.85
C THR A 199 10.29 26.22 -13.59
N GLY A 200 9.59 26.45 -12.44
CA GLY A 200 10.18 26.57 -11.10
C GLY A 200 10.21 25.23 -10.37
N ASN A 201 10.74 25.22 -9.15
CA ASN A 201 10.84 24.04 -8.32
C ASN A 201 9.61 23.84 -7.41
N ASP A 202 8.40 24.20 -7.88
CA ASP A 202 7.17 24.17 -7.08
C ASP A 202 6.25 23.04 -7.56
N ASN A 203 6.81 21.85 -7.74
CA ASN A 203 6.09 20.69 -8.25
C ASN A 203 5.76 19.71 -7.13
N ILE A 204 4.50 19.53 -6.84
CA ILE A 204 3.95 18.61 -5.85
C ILE A 204 3.38 17.41 -6.58
N ILE A 205 3.66 16.20 -6.11
CA ILE A 205 3.13 14.97 -6.70
C ILE A 205 2.48 14.06 -5.67
N THR A 206 1.44 13.37 -6.08
CA THR A 206 0.87 12.23 -5.35
C THR A 206 0.57 11.09 -6.32
N VAL A 207 0.75 9.85 -5.85
CA VAL A 207 0.50 8.64 -6.64
C VAL A 207 -0.44 7.71 -5.90
N GLY A 208 -1.55 7.32 -6.54
CA GLY A 208 -2.48 6.38 -5.95
C GLY A 208 -3.85 6.39 -6.62
N ARG A 209 -4.60 5.30 -6.45
CA ARG A 209 -5.95 5.18 -7.01
C ARG A 209 -6.87 6.30 -6.51
N TYR A 210 -7.73 6.82 -7.35
CA TYR A 210 -8.73 7.84 -7.00
C TYR A 210 -9.90 7.20 -6.22
N THR A 211 -9.62 6.86 -4.96
CA THR A 211 -10.52 6.13 -4.08
C THR A 211 -10.58 6.77 -2.69
N THR A 212 -11.61 6.44 -1.93
CA THR A 212 -11.81 7.00 -0.58
C THR A 212 -10.60 6.83 0.35
N PRO A 213 -9.89 5.68 0.41
CA PRO A 213 -8.70 5.55 1.26
C PRO A 213 -7.58 6.56 0.95
N LYS A 214 -7.37 6.87 -0.32
CA LYS A 214 -6.32 7.79 -0.78
C LYS A 214 -6.68 9.27 -0.60
N ALA A 215 -7.97 9.60 -0.63
CA ALA A 215 -8.54 10.91 -0.27
C ALA A 215 -7.84 12.14 -0.88
N GLN A 216 -7.39 12.04 -2.14
CA GLN A 216 -6.66 13.12 -2.80
C GLN A 216 -7.45 14.44 -2.87
N TRP A 217 -8.78 14.43 -2.65
CA TRP A 217 -9.58 15.66 -2.57
C TRP A 217 -9.16 16.57 -1.41
N HIS A 218 -8.68 16.02 -0.30
CA HIS A 218 -8.13 16.84 0.80
C HIS A 218 -6.83 17.53 0.36
N LEU A 219 -5.97 16.83 -0.38
CA LEU A 219 -4.77 17.43 -0.96
C LEU A 219 -5.12 18.52 -2.00
N ILE A 220 -6.12 18.29 -2.86
CA ILE A 220 -6.60 19.30 -3.83
C ILE A 220 -7.05 20.55 -3.09
N ARG A 221 -7.82 20.43 -2.02
CA ARG A 221 -8.30 21.55 -1.20
C ARG A 221 -7.15 22.26 -0.47
N ALA A 222 -6.23 21.52 0.15
CA ALA A 222 -5.02 22.07 0.75
C ALA A 222 -4.18 22.84 -0.28
N PHE A 223 -4.03 22.27 -1.47
CA PHE A 223 -3.28 22.90 -2.56
C PHE A 223 -3.90 24.22 -3.06
N SER A 224 -5.22 24.41 -2.95
CA SER A 224 -5.85 25.68 -3.28
C SER A 224 -5.35 26.84 -2.41
N LYS A 225 -4.95 26.56 -1.15
CA LYS A 225 -4.29 27.55 -0.28
C LYS A 225 -2.81 27.76 -0.68
N VAL A 226 -2.14 26.71 -1.11
CA VAL A 226 -0.74 26.80 -1.56
C VAL A 226 -0.62 27.70 -2.80
N VAL A 227 -1.53 27.58 -3.76
CA VAL A 227 -1.53 28.38 -5.01
C VAL A 227 -1.69 29.88 -4.75
N GLN A 228 -2.27 30.30 -3.62
CA GLN A 228 -2.38 31.73 -3.26
C GLN A 228 -0.99 32.36 -3.03
N ASP A 229 -0.07 31.61 -2.40
CA ASP A 229 1.29 32.09 -2.12
C ASP A 229 2.28 31.68 -3.22
N TYR A 230 2.01 30.56 -3.92
CA TYR A 230 2.82 30.00 -5.01
C TYR A 230 2.00 29.84 -6.30
N PRO A 231 1.69 30.93 -7.04
CA PRO A 231 0.75 30.93 -8.19
C PRO A 231 1.21 29.99 -9.34
N ASN A 232 2.50 29.74 -9.44
CA ASN A 232 3.10 28.87 -10.46
C ASN A 232 3.22 27.42 -10.03
N ALA A 233 2.88 27.08 -8.77
CA ALA A 233 2.94 25.72 -8.28
C ALA A 233 2.05 24.79 -9.10
N ARG A 234 2.51 23.54 -9.26
CA ARG A 234 1.80 22.46 -9.94
C ARG A 234 1.55 21.30 -8.99
N LEU A 235 0.34 20.76 -9.02
CA LEU A 235 -0.01 19.49 -8.36
C LEU A 235 -0.27 18.45 -9.44
N ILE A 236 0.52 17.38 -9.42
CA ILE A 236 0.40 16.25 -10.33
C ILE A 236 -0.19 15.08 -9.54
N ILE A 237 -1.33 14.55 -9.98
CA ILE A 237 -2.03 13.43 -9.35
C ILE A 237 -2.02 12.26 -10.33
N LEU A 238 -1.20 11.23 -10.05
CA LEU A 238 -1.12 10.02 -10.88
C LEU A 238 -2.00 8.92 -10.30
N GLY A 239 -2.79 8.30 -11.17
CA GLY A 239 -3.69 7.22 -10.84
C GLY A 239 -5.05 7.35 -11.51
N GLU A 240 -5.92 6.37 -11.27
CA GLU A 240 -7.29 6.33 -11.79
C GLU A 240 -8.24 5.79 -10.71
N GLY A 241 -9.53 6.05 -10.85
CA GLY A 241 -10.56 5.50 -9.96
C GLY A 241 -11.89 6.25 -10.04
N GLU A 242 -12.82 5.76 -9.21
CA GLU A 242 -14.22 6.21 -9.19
C GLU A 242 -14.41 7.68 -8.78
N LEU A 243 -13.38 8.33 -8.21
CA LEU A 243 -13.48 9.73 -7.75
C LEU A 243 -13.00 10.75 -8.78
N ARG A 244 -12.61 10.33 -10.01
CA ARG A 244 -12.10 11.24 -11.04
C ARG A 244 -13.06 12.41 -11.30
N GLY A 245 -14.33 12.13 -11.57
CA GLY A 245 -15.32 13.18 -11.84
C GLY A 245 -15.50 14.16 -10.66
N TYR A 246 -15.47 13.64 -9.43
CA TYR A 246 -15.51 14.50 -8.25
C TYR A 246 -14.27 15.40 -8.14
N TYR A 247 -13.09 14.92 -8.53
CA TYR A 247 -11.89 15.78 -8.54
C TYR A 247 -11.96 16.85 -9.60
N GLU A 248 -12.42 16.53 -10.80
CA GLU A 248 -12.64 17.51 -11.88
C GLU A 248 -13.60 18.63 -11.46
N ASP A 249 -14.75 18.26 -10.86
CA ASP A 249 -15.71 19.23 -10.30
C ASP A 249 -15.11 20.10 -9.20
N LEU A 250 -14.28 19.50 -8.34
CA LEU A 250 -13.63 20.22 -7.24
C LEU A 250 -12.60 21.22 -7.75
N LEU A 251 -11.82 20.88 -8.77
CA LEU A 251 -10.84 21.76 -9.40
C LEU A 251 -11.51 22.98 -10.05
N ASP A 252 -12.65 22.79 -10.69
CA ASP A 252 -13.42 23.87 -11.30
C ASP A 252 -13.97 24.83 -10.22
N LYS A 253 -14.56 24.29 -9.14
CA LYS A 253 -15.10 25.08 -8.02
C LYS A 253 -14.05 25.87 -7.25
N LEU A 254 -12.84 25.31 -7.10
CA LEU A 254 -11.71 25.97 -6.45
C LEU A 254 -10.94 26.92 -7.39
N ASN A 255 -11.27 26.95 -8.69
CA ASN A 255 -10.60 27.74 -9.73
C ASN A 255 -9.08 27.48 -9.81
N ILE A 256 -8.65 26.24 -9.61
CA ILE A 256 -7.23 25.82 -9.66
C ILE A 256 -6.93 24.81 -10.78
N LYS A 257 -7.84 24.58 -11.69
CA LYS A 257 -7.71 23.58 -12.79
C LYS A 257 -6.43 23.78 -13.62
N LYS A 258 -6.01 25.02 -13.83
CA LYS A 258 -4.75 25.33 -14.54
C LYS A 258 -3.49 24.89 -13.78
N ASN A 259 -3.58 24.71 -12.47
CA ASN A 259 -2.46 24.36 -11.59
C ASN A 259 -2.39 22.85 -11.28
N VAL A 260 -3.43 22.07 -11.63
CA VAL A 260 -3.52 20.66 -11.27
C VAL A 260 -3.62 19.78 -12.52
N VAL A 261 -2.82 18.71 -12.54
CA VAL A 261 -2.85 17.69 -13.60
C VAL A 261 -3.38 16.38 -13.02
N LEU A 262 -4.51 15.91 -13.55
CA LEU A 262 -4.99 14.54 -13.32
C LEU A 262 -4.37 13.63 -14.38
N GLY A 263 -3.13 13.15 -14.10
CA GLY A 263 -2.25 12.51 -15.07
C GLY A 263 -2.62 11.07 -15.46
N GLY A 264 -3.69 10.51 -14.86
CA GLY A 264 -4.10 9.14 -15.13
C GLY A 264 -3.12 8.10 -14.61
N PHE A 265 -3.37 6.84 -14.97
CA PHE A 265 -2.45 5.75 -14.66
C PHE A 265 -1.17 5.88 -15.49
N GLN A 266 -0.03 5.79 -14.84
CA GLN A 266 1.29 5.75 -15.47
C GLN A 266 1.98 4.42 -15.13
N GLU A 267 2.53 3.74 -16.12
CA GLU A 267 3.28 2.48 -15.91
C GLU A 267 4.55 2.74 -15.10
N ASN A 268 5.25 3.82 -15.41
CA ASN A 268 6.41 4.29 -14.66
C ASN A 268 6.10 5.61 -13.95
N PRO A 269 5.63 5.61 -12.68
CA PRO A 269 5.42 6.83 -11.92
C PRO A 269 6.72 7.42 -11.36
N PHE A 270 7.82 6.66 -11.32
CA PHE A 270 9.05 7.03 -10.63
C PHE A 270 9.78 8.19 -11.32
N SER A 271 9.76 8.23 -12.64
CA SER A 271 10.32 9.35 -13.41
C SER A 271 9.58 10.69 -13.16
N PHE A 272 8.28 10.64 -12.87
CA PHE A 272 7.51 11.81 -12.45
C PHE A 272 7.83 12.21 -11.00
N ILE A 273 7.91 11.23 -10.11
CA ILE A 273 8.24 11.49 -8.69
C ILE A 273 9.61 12.14 -8.63
N ALA A 274 10.63 11.59 -9.28
CA ALA A 274 12.00 12.07 -9.25
C ALA A 274 12.17 13.52 -9.76
N GLN A 275 11.26 14.00 -10.63
CA GLN A 275 11.25 15.37 -11.14
C GLN A 275 10.40 16.32 -10.27
N SER A 276 9.79 15.85 -9.21
CA SER A 276 8.95 16.64 -8.32
C SER A 276 9.76 17.18 -7.13
N THR A 277 9.30 18.29 -6.56
CA THR A 277 9.93 18.93 -5.41
C THR A 277 9.48 18.30 -4.09
N VAL A 278 8.21 17.88 -4.03
CA VAL A 278 7.57 17.33 -2.83
C VAL A 278 6.61 16.21 -3.23
N PHE A 279 6.72 15.08 -2.56
CA PHE A 279 5.72 14.01 -2.64
C PHE A 279 4.75 14.09 -1.46
N VAL A 280 3.44 13.97 -1.72
CA VAL A 280 2.41 14.02 -0.67
C VAL A 280 1.55 12.75 -0.68
N LEU A 281 1.45 12.08 0.46
CA LEU A 281 0.53 10.96 0.67
C LEU A 281 -0.55 11.33 1.70
N GLY A 282 -1.66 11.92 1.22
CA GLY A 282 -2.78 12.38 2.04
C GLY A 282 -3.79 11.29 2.43
N SER A 283 -3.37 10.03 2.55
CA SER A 283 -4.27 8.90 2.78
C SER A 283 -4.96 8.94 4.14
N LEU A 284 -6.22 8.52 4.18
CA LEU A 284 -6.97 8.33 5.43
C LEU A 284 -6.53 7.05 6.17
N TRP A 285 -6.12 6.04 5.44
CA TRP A 285 -5.57 4.78 5.96
C TRP A 285 -4.81 4.00 4.90
N GLU A 286 -3.76 3.32 5.36
CA GLU A 286 -2.93 2.39 4.58
C GLU A 286 -2.69 1.09 5.36
N GLY A 287 -2.07 0.13 4.73
CA GLY A 287 -1.45 -1.00 5.42
C GLY A 287 -0.01 -0.69 5.81
N MET A 288 0.74 -0.18 4.86
CA MET A 288 2.12 0.28 5.02
C MET A 288 2.34 1.65 4.36
N GLY A 289 1.84 1.85 3.12
CA GLY A 289 2.11 3.04 2.32
C GLY A 289 3.31 2.85 1.39
N CYS A 290 3.28 1.81 0.54
CA CYS A 290 4.39 1.49 -0.36
C CYS A 290 4.81 2.67 -1.24
N THR A 291 3.86 3.49 -1.70
CA THR A 291 4.16 4.69 -2.50
C THR A 291 4.99 5.74 -1.76
N LEU A 292 4.93 5.77 -0.42
CA LEU A 292 5.82 6.61 0.39
C LEU A 292 7.27 6.11 0.28
N VAL A 293 7.49 4.80 0.45
CA VAL A 293 8.84 4.20 0.30
C VAL A 293 9.38 4.40 -1.12
N GLU A 294 8.54 4.22 -2.13
CA GLU A 294 8.88 4.47 -3.53
C GLU A 294 9.31 5.93 -3.76
N ALA A 295 8.63 6.89 -3.13
CA ALA A 295 9.02 8.32 -3.22
C ALA A 295 10.33 8.62 -2.48
N LEU A 296 10.56 8.00 -1.32
CA LEU A 296 11.87 8.08 -0.64
C LEU A 296 12.99 7.53 -1.53
N CYS A 297 12.76 6.41 -2.26
CA CYS A 297 13.72 5.86 -3.22
C CYS A 297 14.04 6.84 -4.35
N CYS A 298 13.05 7.61 -4.82
CA CYS A 298 13.25 8.64 -5.84
C CYS A 298 14.00 9.88 -5.32
N GLY A 299 14.36 9.93 -4.04
CA GLY A 299 15.10 11.05 -3.45
C GLY A 299 14.27 12.32 -3.29
N VAL A 300 12.96 12.20 -3.07
CA VAL A 300 12.04 13.33 -2.95
C VAL A 300 11.55 13.46 -1.50
N PRO A 301 11.57 14.67 -0.90
CA PRO A 301 11.03 14.91 0.43
C PRO A 301 9.54 14.57 0.48
N CYS A 302 9.11 13.88 1.54
CA CYS A 302 7.78 13.36 1.65
C CYS A 302 6.98 14.04 2.76
N ILE A 303 5.72 14.35 2.48
CA ILE A 303 4.69 14.72 3.46
C ILE A 303 3.66 13.60 3.50
N VAL A 304 3.31 13.14 4.70
CA VAL A 304 2.28 12.12 4.87
C VAL A 304 1.29 12.53 5.95
N THR A 305 0.04 12.15 5.77
CA THR A 305 -0.91 12.20 6.89
C THR A 305 -0.59 11.10 7.90
N GLU A 306 -0.89 11.30 9.18
CA GLU A 306 -0.76 10.29 10.24
C GLU A 306 -1.80 9.17 10.06
N TYR A 307 -1.75 8.46 8.92
CA TYR A 307 -2.57 7.27 8.80
C TYR A 307 -2.09 6.20 9.80
N ARG A 308 -3.02 5.46 10.35
CA ARG A 308 -2.90 4.72 11.60
C ARG A 308 -1.67 3.83 11.74
N TYR A 309 -1.16 3.23 10.65
CA TYR A 309 0.01 2.35 10.69
C TYR A 309 0.88 2.57 9.45
N GLY A 310 2.18 2.69 9.65
CA GLY A 310 3.19 2.84 8.61
C GLY A 310 3.78 4.24 8.47
N SER A 311 2.99 5.33 8.57
CA SER A 311 3.52 6.70 8.40
C SER A 311 4.67 7.01 9.37
N ARG A 312 4.44 6.86 10.67
CA ARG A 312 5.48 7.08 11.69
C ARG A 312 6.58 6.03 11.64
N GLU A 313 6.22 4.76 11.39
CA GLU A 313 7.20 3.67 11.27
C GLU A 313 8.19 3.92 10.13
N ILE A 314 7.70 4.35 8.96
CA ILE A 314 8.54 4.63 7.78
C ILE A 314 9.41 5.85 8.05
N LEU A 315 8.84 6.93 8.56
CA LEU A 315 9.54 8.20 8.78
C LEU A 315 10.29 8.24 10.13
N ARG A 316 10.26 7.18 10.95
CA ARG A 316 10.86 7.09 12.29
C ARG A 316 10.51 8.29 13.19
N ILE A 317 9.25 8.69 13.18
CA ILE A 317 8.77 9.73 14.08
C ILE A 317 8.37 9.08 15.40
N ASP A 318 8.86 9.64 16.49
CA ASP A 318 8.58 9.17 17.85
C ASP A 318 7.08 9.13 18.13
N ASP A 319 6.58 7.97 18.52
CA ASP A 319 5.16 7.73 18.81
C ASP A 319 4.63 8.52 20.02
N THR A 320 5.52 9.02 20.88
CA THR A 320 5.16 9.86 22.04
C THR A 320 4.87 11.30 21.65
N LEU A 321 5.38 11.78 20.50
CA LEU A 321 5.14 13.12 20.00
C LEU A 321 3.71 13.27 19.50
N LYS A 322 2.98 14.26 19.97
CA LYS A 322 1.64 14.60 19.47
C LYS A 322 1.75 15.59 18.33
N ILE A 323 1.08 15.31 17.21
CA ILE A 323 0.95 16.28 16.13
C ILE A 323 0.00 17.38 16.61
N PRO A 324 0.36 18.66 16.50
CA PRO A 324 -0.58 19.75 16.75
C PRO A 324 -1.82 19.65 15.86
N ALA A 325 -3.00 19.96 16.36
CA ALA A 325 -4.25 19.82 15.61
C ALA A 325 -4.27 20.61 14.29
N THR A 326 -3.53 21.72 14.23
CA THR A 326 -3.40 22.62 13.09
C THR A 326 -1.98 22.72 12.55
N GLY A 327 -1.11 21.76 12.90
CA GLY A 327 0.30 21.81 12.56
C GLY A 327 0.82 20.48 12.01
N TYR A 328 2.13 20.35 11.95
CA TYR A 328 2.83 19.16 11.47
C TYR A 328 4.04 18.87 12.36
N LEU A 329 4.60 17.66 12.24
CA LEU A 329 5.88 17.28 12.82
C LEU A 329 6.89 17.05 11.71
N ILE A 330 8.06 17.65 11.86
CA ILE A 330 9.24 17.38 11.01
C ILE A 330 10.02 16.25 11.68
N GLY A 331 10.25 15.18 10.94
CA GLY A 331 11.13 14.08 11.31
C GLY A 331 12.32 13.99 10.37
N ASP A 332 13.28 13.11 10.71
CA ASP A 332 14.51 12.93 9.95
C ASP A 332 14.27 12.54 8.48
N TYR A 333 13.15 11.88 8.20
CA TYR A 333 12.85 11.29 6.89
C TYR A 333 11.64 11.90 6.18
N GLY A 334 11.05 12.96 6.71
CA GLY A 334 9.90 13.63 6.13
C GLY A 334 9.00 14.31 7.15
N ILE A 335 7.85 14.77 6.68
CA ILE A 335 6.87 15.50 7.51
C ILE A 335 5.61 14.66 7.71
N VAL A 336 5.06 14.67 8.92
CA VAL A 336 3.76 14.07 9.26
C VAL A 336 2.76 15.16 9.63
N THR A 337 1.56 15.09 9.03
CA THR A 337 0.43 15.98 9.34
C THR A 337 -0.74 15.19 9.95
N PRO A 338 -1.70 15.82 10.62
CA PRO A 338 -2.92 15.16 11.07
C PRO A 338 -3.66 14.50 9.90
N VAL A 339 -4.31 13.37 10.17
CA VAL A 339 -5.18 12.76 9.17
C VAL A 339 -6.47 13.58 8.98
N CYS A 340 -6.88 13.80 7.74
CA CYS A 340 -8.12 14.48 7.42
C CYS A 340 -9.36 13.65 7.77
N SER A 341 -10.53 14.31 7.87
CA SER A 341 -11.79 13.68 8.31
C SER A 341 -12.33 12.62 7.34
N GLY A 342 -11.96 12.70 6.07
CA GLY A 342 -12.54 11.90 4.98
C GLY A 342 -13.91 12.39 4.51
N LYS A 343 -14.39 13.54 4.98
CA LYS A 343 -15.60 14.19 4.47
C LYS A 343 -15.32 14.71 3.05
N LYS A 344 -16.29 14.53 2.16
CA LYS A 344 -16.25 15.11 0.82
C LYS A 344 -16.88 16.50 0.88
N TYR A 345 -16.17 17.47 0.34
CA TYR A 345 -16.56 18.89 0.33
C TYR A 345 -16.98 19.34 -1.07
N LEU A 346 -17.79 20.39 -1.15
CA LEU A 346 -18.25 20.95 -2.42
C LEU A 346 -17.30 22.01 -3.02
N GLY A 347 -16.25 22.40 -2.31
CA GLY A 347 -15.23 23.35 -2.76
C GLY A 347 -15.26 24.71 -2.05
N ASN A 348 -16.43 25.23 -1.75
CA ASN A 348 -16.63 26.53 -1.12
C ASN A 348 -16.62 26.54 0.42
N GLU A 349 -16.57 25.35 1.04
CA GLU A 349 -16.45 25.26 2.49
C GLU A 349 -15.02 25.60 2.96
N PRO A 350 -14.85 26.12 4.20
CA PRO A 350 -13.53 26.34 4.80
C PRO A 350 -12.68 25.06 4.81
N LEU A 351 -11.38 25.23 4.77
CA LEU A 351 -10.45 24.10 4.97
C LEU A 351 -10.61 23.57 6.41
N GLU A 352 -10.55 22.23 6.56
CA GLU A 352 -10.42 21.63 7.88
C GLU A 352 -8.96 21.68 8.36
N SER A 353 -8.75 21.51 9.68
CA SER A 353 -7.42 21.62 10.29
C SER A 353 -6.37 20.70 9.66
N GLY A 354 -6.74 19.49 9.24
CA GLY A 354 -5.83 18.58 8.52
C GLY A 354 -5.43 19.10 7.13
N GLU A 355 -6.34 19.77 6.40
CA GLU A 355 -6.06 20.37 5.10
C GLU A 355 -5.17 21.62 5.26
N GLU A 356 -5.41 22.42 6.32
CA GLU A 356 -4.54 23.55 6.69
C GLU A 356 -3.12 23.08 6.98
N ALA A 357 -2.98 22.04 7.82
CA ALA A 357 -1.67 21.46 8.14
C ALA A 357 -0.94 20.89 6.91
N LEU A 358 -1.68 20.25 5.98
CA LEU A 358 -1.11 19.80 4.71
C LEU A 358 -0.60 20.98 3.86
N ALA A 359 -1.39 22.06 3.77
CA ALA A 359 -0.99 23.24 3.00
C ALA A 359 0.26 23.88 3.60
N ASP A 360 0.32 24.03 4.92
CA ASP A 360 1.43 24.66 5.61
C ASP A 360 2.71 23.78 5.53
N ALA A 361 2.59 22.45 5.63
CA ALA A 361 3.72 21.52 5.43
C ALA A 361 4.26 21.56 3.98
N ILE A 362 3.38 21.70 2.98
CA ILE A 362 3.80 21.86 1.58
C ILE A 362 4.58 23.17 1.42
N LYS A 363 4.06 24.28 1.95
CA LYS A 363 4.73 25.59 1.89
C LYS A 363 6.09 25.56 2.58
N GLU A 364 6.20 24.90 3.75
CA GLU A 364 7.48 24.71 4.45
C GLU A 364 8.52 24.05 3.54
N LEU A 365 8.17 22.93 2.90
CA LEU A 365 9.10 22.25 2.00
C LEU A 365 9.35 23.02 0.71
N LEU A 366 8.43 23.84 0.21
CA LEU A 366 8.69 24.70 -0.94
C LEU A 366 9.67 25.83 -0.60
N ALA A 367 9.52 26.47 0.57
CA ALA A 367 10.36 27.57 1.02
C ALA A 367 11.77 27.10 1.49
N ASN A 368 11.86 25.96 2.16
CA ASN A 368 13.05 25.54 2.89
C ASN A 368 13.87 24.48 2.10
N LYS A 369 14.79 24.94 1.28
CA LYS A 369 15.66 24.08 0.46
C LYS A 369 16.62 23.23 1.32
N GLU A 370 17.14 23.82 2.39
CA GLU A 370 18.06 23.16 3.34
C GLU A 370 17.37 21.97 3.98
N LEU A 371 16.16 22.12 4.48
CA LEU A 371 15.34 21.04 5.06
C LEU A 371 15.08 19.93 4.03
N ARG A 372 14.76 20.28 2.79
CA ARG A 372 14.58 19.28 1.73
C ARG A 372 15.84 18.45 1.53
N GLN A 373 17.01 19.11 1.50
CA GLN A 373 18.28 18.42 1.29
C GLN A 373 18.67 17.54 2.48
N GLU A 374 18.39 17.98 3.70
CA GLU A 374 18.61 17.21 4.92
C GLU A 374 17.77 15.93 4.92
N ILE A 375 16.46 16.03 4.68
CA ILE A 375 15.54 14.89 4.58
C ILE A 375 16.01 13.88 3.53
N VAL A 376 16.39 14.35 2.33
CA VAL A 376 16.85 13.48 1.23
C VAL A 376 18.16 12.76 1.59
N ASN A 377 19.11 13.46 2.24
CA ASN A 377 20.36 12.83 2.66
C ASN A 377 20.13 11.75 3.72
N ASN A 378 19.26 11.99 4.67
CA ASN A 378 18.91 11.04 5.71
C ASN A 378 18.25 9.77 5.13
N ASN A 379 17.39 9.92 4.11
CA ASN A 379 16.65 8.82 3.49
C ASN A 379 17.54 7.67 2.97
N LYS A 380 18.75 7.94 2.53
CA LYS A 380 19.67 6.94 1.95
C LYS A 380 19.93 5.75 2.88
N ASN A 381 20.11 6.01 4.17
CA ASN A 381 20.32 4.96 5.17
C ASN A 381 19.02 4.22 5.50
N ARG A 382 17.88 4.94 5.47
CA ARG A 382 16.56 4.38 5.81
C ARG A 382 16.08 3.39 4.77
N LEU A 383 16.40 3.59 3.51
CA LEU A 383 15.93 2.76 2.39
C LEU A 383 16.36 1.30 2.50
N GLN A 384 17.52 1.01 3.09
CA GLN A 384 17.98 -0.37 3.28
C GLN A 384 17.00 -1.22 4.08
N ASP A 385 16.27 -0.64 5.03
CA ASP A 385 15.27 -1.34 5.84
C ASP A 385 14.07 -1.85 5.00
N PHE A 386 13.83 -1.22 3.85
CA PHE A 386 12.71 -1.52 2.94
C PHE A 386 13.15 -2.26 1.68
N ASP A 387 14.44 -2.60 1.55
CA ASP A 387 14.90 -3.35 0.38
C ASP A 387 14.21 -4.72 0.28
N ILE A 388 13.90 -5.11 -0.95
CA ILE A 388 13.23 -6.38 -1.22
C ILE A 388 14.01 -7.59 -0.68
N SER A 389 15.34 -7.52 -0.64
CA SER A 389 16.20 -8.57 -0.11
C SER A 389 15.98 -8.79 1.40
N GLU A 390 15.80 -7.71 2.17
CA GLU A 390 15.48 -7.79 3.59
C GLU A 390 14.08 -8.37 3.83
N MET A 391 13.10 -8.03 3.01
CA MET A 391 11.79 -8.67 3.04
C MET A 391 11.92 -10.18 2.80
N ILE A 392 12.62 -10.60 1.74
CA ILE A 392 12.82 -12.00 1.38
C ILE A 392 13.51 -12.76 2.51
N LYS A 393 14.57 -12.19 3.12
CA LYS A 393 15.28 -12.78 4.26
C LYS A 393 14.35 -13.03 5.46
N LYS A 394 13.50 -12.06 5.83
CA LYS A 394 12.52 -12.21 6.90
C LYS A 394 11.46 -13.26 6.59
N TRP A 395 11.01 -13.35 5.33
CA TRP A 395 10.08 -14.38 4.89
C TRP A 395 10.69 -15.78 4.94
N LYS A 396 11.97 -15.94 4.55
CA LYS A 396 12.69 -17.22 4.70
C LYS A 396 12.69 -17.68 6.16
N ASN A 397 13.01 -16.80 7.09
CA ASN A 397 12.95 -17.13 8.52
C ASN A 397 11.58 -17.66 8.92
N VAL A 398 10.49 -16.94 8.56
CA VAL A 398 9.13 -17.38 8.86
C VAL A 398 8.78 -18.69 8.17
N ILE A 399 9.29 -18.98 6.99
CA ILE A 399 9.06 -20.25 6.26
C ILE A 399 9.82 -21.41 6.92
N GLU A 400 11.02 -21.16 7.42
CA GLU A 400 11.88 -22.22 7.99
C GLU A 400 11.57 -22.54 9.46
N GLU A 401 11.13 -21.57 10.28
CA GLU A 401 10.64 -21.83 11.65
C GLU A 401 9.52 -22.88 11.68
#